data_2ec4f37e52fabf507af92d22d45caa40
#
_entry.id   2ec4f37e52fabf507af92d22d45caa40
#
_cell.length_a   1.000
_cell.length_b   1.000
_cell.length_c   1.000
_cell.angle_alpha   90.00
_cell.angle_beta   90.00
_cell.angle_gamma   90.00
#
_symmetry.space_group_name_H-M   'P 1'
#
loop_
_entity.id
_entity.type
_entity.pdbx_description
1 polymer ?
#
loop_
_entity_poly.entity_id
_entity_poly.type
_entity_poly.pdbx_seq_one_letter_code
_entity_poly.pdbx_strand_id
1 'polypeptide(L)'
;MGRRDTAGLQRLVTERKEGTLGRREFLTTLAAGAAVVAAPRRATAQKKIAVTMWDTEPNPATRAAVKAIVEDFHKLHKDIEIRAEGMGWGDMDRKLQAAMAAKSPPTASHTQSYVVTSFRAKGLIEPVDDVVKAIGEDKIFPSVLRWLKYPDGKYWGITHAWGAEIFGGRGDYLPGTGVNPQSWRTWDDLLRDLPKLNKPPQYYALTLAGIPFFVNEDVYMWAGANGGSVFDAKGQPALESPQIIGMLEFWKKLKPFLPPGWSSHDYLETLSAWATGKAASVLMWGRTAGYIDQYAPPDKRNPDVFQVWPKTIGPMGKAPLTQFDNEPWVIYADAPADEKAAAKEFLKFFFKPENYRRYCDSVPVHLLSIFKADFKDSSYLNHAERKRWKPWLDAQLKWVEIGRAHPLLVSNPEDVLIPWIGDVAASPILADMVMAVVERGRDPKVAAKEASDKIVRDIIGKAK
;
A
#
# COMPACT_ATOMS: atom_id res chain seq x y z
N MET A 1 -8.92 -48.63 8.56
CA MET A 1 -8.23 -49.37 9.65
C MET A 1 -9.04 -49.22 10.91
N GLY A 2 -9.55 -50.36 11.41
CA GLY A 2 -10.76 -50.38 12.20
C GLY A 2 -10.54 -50.37 13.72
N ARG A 3 -11.62 -50.11 14.40
CA ARG A 3 -11.86 -49.96 15.84
C ARG A 3 -11.26 -51.09 16.78
N ARG A 4 -10.50 -52.05 16.27
CA ARG A 4 -9.93 -53.15 17.07
C ARG A 4 -8.57 -52.86 17.71
N ASP A 5 -7.78 -51.93 17.15
CA ASP A 5 -6.41 -51.67 17.66
C ASP A 5 -6.36 -50.63 18.81
N THR A 6 -7.38 -49.80 18.93
CA THR A 6 -7.45 -48.82 20.03
C THR A 6 -7.82 -49.44 21.37
N ALA A 7 -8.58 -50.56 21.37
CA ALA A 7 -8.97 -51.25 22.61
C ALA A 7 -7.76 -51.97 23.25
N GLY A 8 -6.85 -52.57 22.47
CA GLY A 8 -5.64 -53.19 22.96
C GLY A 8 -4.67 -52.21 23.61
N LEU A 9 -4.48 -51.04 23.00
CA LEU A 9 -3.63 -49.98 23.55
C LEU A 9 -4.21 -49.37 24.83
N GLN A 10 -5.54 -49.18 24.89
CA GLN A 10 -6.20 -48.68 26.10
C GLN A 10 -6.08 -49.69 27.28
N ARG A 11 -6.19 -50.98 27.02
CA ARG A 11 -6.00 -52.02 28.03
C ARG A 11 -4.59 -52.00 28.61
N LEU A 12 -3.56 -51.96 27.79
CA LEU A 12 -2.16 -51.87 28.22
C LEU A 12 -1.84 -50.61 29.04
N VAL A 13 -2.47 -49.49 28.71
CA VAL A 13 -2.31 -48.23 29.46
C VAL A 13 -3.02 -48.30 30.82
N THR A 14 -4.15 -48.99 30.90
CA THR A 14 -4.89 -49.19 32.15
C THR A 14 -4.13 -50.15 33.10
N GLU A 15 -3.67 -51.27 32.59
CA GLU A 15 -2.87 -52.27 33.38
C GLU A 15 -1.57 -51.68 33.93
N ARG A 16 -0.96 -50.68 33.23
CA ARG A 16 0.19 -49.94 33.76
C ARG A 16 -0.19 -48.93 34.84
N LYS A 17 -1.34 -48.32 34.77
CA LYS A 17 -1.83 -47.36 35.79
C LYS A 17 -2.18 -48.09 37.09
N GLU A 18 -2.60 -49.37 37.01
CA GLU A 18 -2.94 -50.22 38.14
C GLU A 18 -1.73 -50.96 38.74
N GLY A 19 -0.51 -50.74 38.21
CA GLY A 19 0.72 -51.31 38.74
C GLY A 19 0.91 -52.79 38.45
N THR A 20 0.12 -53.42 37.59
CA THR A 20 0.13 -54.86 37.29
C THR A 20 1.10 -55.23 36.15
N LEU A 21 1.73 -54.28 35.49
CA LEU A 21 2.70 -54.49 34.40
C LEU A 21 4.03 -53.78 34.68
N GLY A 22 5.12 -54.53 34.70
CA GLY A 22 6.48 -54.02 34.87
C GLY A 22 6.94 -53.18 33.64
N ARG A 23 7.78 -52.20 33.90
CA ARG A 23 8.30 -51.29 32.85
C ARG A 23 8.99 -52.03 31.70
N ARG A 24 9.59 -53.17 31.95
CA ARG A 24 10.29 -54.00 30.96
C ARG A 24 9.31 -54.82 30.10
N GLU A 25 8.22 -55.32 30.67
CA GLU A 25 7.19 -56.07 29.95
C GLU A 25 6.34 -55.12 29.04
N PHE A 26 6.07 -53.91 29.50
CA PHE A 26 5.41 -52.91 28.69
C PHE A 26 6.21 -52.56 27.44
N LEU A 27 7.53 -52.41 27.54
CA LEU A 27 8.39 -52.08 26.42
C LEU A 27 8.61 -53.26 25.46
N THR A 28 8.65 -54.49 25.94
CA THR A 28 8.77 -55.70 25.10
C THR A 28 7.50 -56.01 24.34
N THR A 29 6.33 -55.75 24.90
CA THR A 29 5.04 -55.98 24.20
C THR A 29 4.78 -54.91 23.13
N LEU A 30 5.24 -53.66 23.34
CA LEU A 30 5.24 -52.63 22.33
C LEU A 30 6.22 -52.90 21.18
N ALA A 31 7.39 -53.54 21.47
CA ALA A 31 8.37 -53.88 20.45
C ALA A 31 7.97 -55.08 19.58
N ALA A 32 7.21 -56.04 20.13
CA ALA A 32 6.75 -57.25 19.41
C ALA A 32 5.57 -56.95 18.46
N GLY A 33 4.79 -55.88 18.69
CA GLY A 33 3.73 -55.45 17.79
C GLY A 33 4.21 -54.62 16.58
N ALA A 34 5.50 -54.28 16.51
CA ALA A 34 6.07 -53.42 15.46
C ALA A 34 6.79 -54.20 14.33
N ALA A 35 6.85 -55.53 14.40
CA ALA A 35 7.52 -56.33 13.39
C ALA A 35 6.50 -57.17 12.60
N VAL A 36 6.13 -56.73 11.45
CA VAL A 36 5.62 -57.25 10.19
C VAL A 36 4.50 -56.34 9.66
N VAL A 37 4.90 -55.09 9.27
CA VAL A 37 4.26 -54.44 8.14
C VAL A 37 5.40 -54.17 7.18
N ALA A 38 5.40 -54.81 6.02
CA ALA A 38 6.25 -54.44 4.90
C ALA A 38 6.08 -52.95 4.68
N ALA A 39 7.11 -52.15 5.01
CA ALA A 39 7.10 -50.74 4.87
C ALA A 39 6.80 -50.42 3.38
N PRO A 40 5.69 -49.77 3.05
CA PRO A 40 5.62 -49.17 1.76
C PRO A 40 6.84 -48.22 1.71
N ARG A 41 7.65 -48.33 0.66
CA ARG A 41 8.67 -47.34 0.37
C ARG A 41 8.04 -45.97 0.65
N ARG A 42 8.41 -45.33 1.76
CA ARG A 42 8.11 -43.92 1.96
C ARG A 42 8.71 -43.27 0.72
N ALA A 43 7.86 -42.91 -0.24
CA ALA A 43 8.22 -41.93 -1.18
C ALA A 43 8.70 -40.75 -0.32
N THR A 44 9.97 -40.47 -0.35
CA THR A 44 10.54 -39.28 0.27
C THR A 44 9.77 -38.15 -0.40
N ALA A 45 8.82 -37.54 0.33
CA ALA A 45 8.09 -36.39 -0.16
C ALA A 45 9.18 -35.39 -0.54
N GLN A 46 9.33 -35.15 -1.83
CA GLN A 46 10.32 -34.19 -2.33
C GLN A 46 10.07 -32.90 -1.58
N LYS A 47 11.08 -32.41 -0.86
CA LYS A 47 10.96 -31.17 -0.07
C LYS A 47 10.60 -30.06 -1.04
N LYS A 48 9.39 -29.53 -0.92
CA LYS A 48 8.95 -28.41 -1.77
C LYS A 48 9.76 -27.17 -1.46
N ILE A 49 10.03 -26.38 -2.47
CA ILE A 49 10.57 -25.04 -2.33
C ILE A 49 9.46 -24.17 -1.75
N ALA A 50 9.64 -23.69 -0.52
CA ALA A 50 8.64 -22.87 0.18
C ALA A 50 8.95 -21.39 -0.03
N VAL A 51 8.05 -20.68 -0.69
CA VAL A 51 8.16 -19.25 -0.98
C VAL A 51 7.20 -18.48 -0.08
N THR A 52 7.72 -17.59 0.77
CA THR A 52 6.92 -16.74 1.64
C THR A 52 6.72 -15.37 0.94
N MET A 53 5.47 -15.02 0.70
CA MET A 53 5.10 -13.75 0.04
C MET A 53 4.14 -12.96 0.93
N TRP A 54 4.50 -11.73 1.25
CA TRP A 54 3.66 -10.82 2.03
C TRP A 54 3.12 -9.72 1.16
N ASP A 55 1.81 -9.48 1.23
CA ASP A 55 1.15 -8.43 0.46
C ASP A 55 0.28 -7.53 1.36
N THR A 56 -0.08 -6.37 0.86
CA THR A 56 -0.81 -5.32 1.60
C THR A 56 -2.31 -5.33 1.33
N GLU A 57 -2.84 -6.48 0.87
CA GLU A 57 -4.21 -6.65 0.45
C GLU A 57 -5.01 -7.61 1.36
N PRO A 58 -5.39 -7.19 2.60
CA PRO A 58 -6.05 -8.09 3.56
C PRO A 58 -7.55 -8.30 3.27
N ASN A 59 -8.14 -7.55 2.31
CA ASN A 59 -9.58 -7.63 2.09
C ASN A 59 -10.03 -9.01 1.57
N PRO A 60 -11.22 -9.50 1.96
CA PRO A 60 -11.66 -10.86 1.64
C PRO A 60 -11.71 -11.18 0.14
N ALA A 61 -12.10 -10.22 -0.70
CA ALA A 61 -12.19 -10.42 -2.16
C ALA A 61 -10.80 -10.65 -2.77
N THR A 62 -9.81 -9.82 -2.38
CA THR A 62 -8.43 -10.01 -2.85
C THR A 62 -7.80 -11.28 -2.28
N ARG A 63 -8.07 -11.62 -1.00
CA ARG A 63 -7.61 -12.91 -0.44
C ARG A 63 -8.15 -14.09 -1.22
N ALA A 64 -9.43 -14.07 -1.63
CA ALA A 64 -10.02 -15.11 -2.46
C ALA A 64 -9.35 -15.18 -3.85
N ALA A 65 -9.11 -14.04 -4.49
CA ALA A 65 -8.44 -13.96 -5.78
C ALA A 65 -7.00 -14.50 -5.71
N VAL A 66 -6.19 -14.05 -4.73
CA VAL A 66 -4.82 -14.52 -4.52
C VAL A 66 -4.79 -16.02 -4.23
N LYS A 67 -5.67 -16.51 -3.34
CA LYS A 67 -5.79 -17.95 -3.05
C LYS A 67 -6.04 -18.76 -4.31
N ALA A 68 -6.98 -18.35 -5.14
CA ALA A 68 -7.29 -19.06 -6.39
C ALA A 68 -6.10 -19.06 -7.36
N ILE A 69 -5.37 -17.92 -7.49
CA ILE A 69 -4.17 -17.83 -8.34
C ILE A 69 -3.06 -18.77 -7.79
N VAL A 70 -2.85 -18.82 -6.49
CA VAL A 70 -1.89 -19.71 -5.85
C VAL A 70 -2.27 -21.18 -6.06
N GLU A 71 -3.55 -21.54 -5.93
CA GLU A 71 -4.04 -22.90 -6.19
C GLU A 71 -3.84 -23.30 -7.65
N ASP A 72 -4.08 -22.40 -8.61
CA ASP A 72 -3.85 -22.64 -10.04
C ASP A 72 -2.34 -22.81 -10.33
N PHE A 73 -1.49 -22.01 -9.70
CA PHE A 73 -0.03 -22.15 -9.78
C PHE A 73 0.43 -23.52 -9.26
N HIS A 74 -0.06 -23.95 -8.11
CA HIS A 74 0.29 -25.24 -7.49
C HIS A 74 -0.16 -26.47 -8.33
N LYS A 75 -1.15 -26.32 -9.22
CA LYS A 75 -1.52 -27.39 -10.17
C LYS A 75 -0.41 -27.61 -11.21
N LEU A 76 0.31 -26.57 -11.59
CA LEU A 76 1.38 -26.60 -12.59
C LEU A 76 2.75 -26.86 -11.97
N HIS A 77 3.01 -26.35 -10.76
CA HIS A 77 4.29 -26.41 -10.05
C HIS A 77 4.13 -27.18 -8.74
N LYS A 78 4.24 -28.53 -8.83
CA LYS A 78 4.01 -29.44 -7.67
C LYS A 78 5.14 -29.38 -6.64
N ASP A 79 6.30 -28.96 -7.04
CA ASP A 79 7.54 -28.83 -6.27
C ASP A 79 7.69 -27.48 -5.56
N ILE A 80 6.80 -26.50 -5.85
CA ILE A 80 6.80 -25.18 -5.22
C ILE A 80 5.57 -25.03 -4.32
N GLU A 81 5.74 -24.40 -3.16
CA GLU A 81 4.68 -24.01 -2.23
C GLU A 81 4.72 -22.51 -1.99
N ILE A 82 3.76 -21.77 -2.56
CA ILE A 82 3.58 -20.34 -2.30
C ILE A 82 2.74 -20.15 -1.03
N ARG A 83 3.27 -19.41 -0.06
CA ARG A 83 2.62 -19.01 1.18
C ARG A 83 2.36 -17.51 1.12
N ALA A 84 1.19 -17.14 0.59
CA ALA A 84 0.77 -15.77 0.46
C ALA A 84 0.00 -15.29 1.70
N GLU A 85 0.50 -14.24 2.35
CA GLU A 85 -0.10 -13.63 3.54
C GLU A 85 -0.40 -12.15 3.27
N GLY A 86 -1.66 -11.74 3.44
CA GLY A 86 -2.10 -10.36 3.28
C GLY A 86 -2.32 -9.67 4.62
N MET A 87 -1.87 -8.42 4.73
CA MET A 87 -1.98 -7.60 5.93
C MET A 87 -2.08 -6.11 5.58
N GLY A 88 -2.55 -5.28 6.52
CA GLY A 88 -2.55 -3.83 6.32
C GLY A 88 -1.13 -3.24 6.34
N TRP A 89 -0.98 -2.01 5.79
CA TRP A 89 0.32 -1.32 5.68
C TRP A 89 1.04 -1.19 7.03
N GLY A 90 0.35 -0.78 8.09
CA GLY A 90 0.97 -0.63 9.42
C GLY A 90 1.48 -1.95 10.01
N ASP A 91 0.80 -3.07 9.72
CA ASP A 91 1.25 -4.41 10.13
C ASP A 91 2.42 -4.89 9.26
N MET A 92 2.38 -4.61 7.95
CA MET A 92 3.44 -4.93 7.01
C MET A 92 4.76 -4.29 7.44
N ASP A 93 4.76 -2.98 7.66
CA ASP A 93 5.98 -2.25 8.05
C ASP A 93 6.57 -2.79 9.35
N ARG A 94 5.74 -3.00 10.36
CA ARG A 94 6.19 -3.52 11.66
C ARG A 94 6.76 -4.94 11.54
N LYS A 95 6.06 -5.82 10.82
CA LYS A 95 6.47 -7.21 10.61
C LYS A 95 7.76 -7.29 9.79
N LEU A 96 7.86 -6.46 8.75
CA LEU A 96 9.04 -6.40 7.89
C LEU A 96 10.26 -5.89 8.65
N GLN A 97 10.13 -4.82 9.44
CA GLN A 97 11.22 -4.33 10.29
C GLN A 97 11.72 -5.41 11.26
N ALA A 98 10.80 -6.14 11.91
CA ALA A 98 11.16 -7.25 12.81
C ALA A 98 11.88 -8.39 12.06
N ALA A 99 11.39 -8.78 10.89
CA ALA A 99 11.98 -9.83 10.06
C ALA A 99 13.38 -9.44 9.55
N MET A 100 13.57 -8.19 9.13
CA MET A 100 14.86 -7.67 8.71
C MET A 100 15.86 -7.64 9.86
N ALA A 101 15.45 -7.20 11.06
CA ALA A 101 16.29 -7.23 12.26
C ALA A 101 16.69 -8.66 12.65
N ALA A 102 15.79 -9.62 12.46
CA ALA A 102 16.04 -11.04 12.70
C ALA A 102 16.85 -11.74 11.58
N LYS A 103 17.19 -11.04 10.50
CA LYS A 103 17.81 -11.58 9.27
C LYS A 103 17.01 -12.74 8.67
N SER A 104 15.69 -12.64 8.72
CA SER A 104 14.77 -13.65 8.20
C SER A 104 13.61 -12.96 7.47
N PRO A 105 13.90 -12.17 6.41
CA PRO A 105 12.86 -11.54 5.59
C PRO A 105 12.03 -12.61 4.86
N PRO A 106 10.82 -12.26 4.37
CA PRO A 106 10.10 -13.13 3.45
C PRO A 106 10.90 -13.27 2.14
N THR A 107 10.52 -14.21 1.27
CA THR A 107 11.14 -14.32 -0.07
C THR A 107 10.79 -13.09 -0.92
N ALA A 108 9.55 -12.62 -0.83
CA ALA A 108 9.08 -11.41 -1.50
C ALA A 108 8.05 -10.66 -0.66
N SER A 109 7.94 -9.35 -0.85
CA SER A 109 6.83 -8.57 -0.27
C SER A 109 6.38 -7.43 -1.18
N HIS A 110 5.18 -6.93 -0.93
CA HIS A 110 4.81 -5.58 -1.36
C HIS A 110 5.63 -4.56 -0.58
N THR A 111 5.89 -3.44 -1.21
CA THR A 111 6.41 -2.23 -0.57
C THR A 111 5.96 -1.01 -1.37
N GLN A 112 6.30 0.18 -0.91
CA GLN A 112 6.11 1.42 -1.68
C GLN A 112 7.34 1.67 -2.57
N SER A 113 7.13 2.25 -3.75
CA SER A 113 8.22 2.51 -4.71
C SER A 113 9.33 3.40 -4.12
N TYR A 114 8.99 4.31 -3.20
CA TYR A 114 9.98 5.14 -2.52
C TYR A 114 10.84 4.36 -1.51
N VAL A 115 10.33 3.26 -0.95
CA VAL A 115 11.10 2.38 -0.05
C VAL A 115 12.13 1.57 -0.83
N VAL A 116 11.86 1.25 -2.10
CA VAL A 116 12.79 0.53 -2.98
C VAL A 116 14.15 1.25 -3.07
N THR A 117 14.18 2.61 -3.02
CA THR A 117 15.42 3.38 -3.03
C THR A 117 16.33 3.00 -1.86
N SER A 118 15.78 2.98 -0.64
CA SER A 118 16.52 2.65 0.57
C SER A 118 16.90 1.16 0.61
N PHE A 119 16.01 0.27 0.20
CA PHE A 119 16.29 -1.17 0.15
C PHE A 119 17.39 -1.52 -0.83
N ARG A 120 17.35 -0.91 -2.02
CA ARG A 120 18.40 -1.06 -3.02
C ARG A 120 19.74 -0.52 -2.52
N ALA A 121 19.75 0.69 -1.96
CA ALA A 121 20.98 1.31 -1.45
C ALA A 121 21.64 0.47 -0.34
N LYS A 122 20.86 -0.23 0.46
CA LYS A 122 21.32 -1.14 1.53
C LYS A 122 21.60 -2.56 1.05
N GLY A 123 21.41 -2.87 -0.24
CA GLY A 123 21.61 -4.22 -0.79
C GLY A 123 20.63 -5.28 -0.31
N LEU A 124 19.43 -4.87 0.15
CA LEU A 124 18.43 -5.76 0.77
C LEU A 124 17.56 -6.51 -0.25
N ILE A 125 17.54 -6.06 -1.49
CA ILE A 125 16.70 -6.60 -2.56
C ILE A 125 17.52 -6.91 -3.80
N GLU A 126 16.98 -7.70 -4.72
CA GLU A 126 17.61 -8.01 -6.00
C GLU A 126 16.76 -7.55 -7.20
N PRO A 127 17.37 -7.39 -8.39
CA PRO A 127 16.67 -7.02 -9.61
C PRO A 127 15.64 -8.07 -10.05
N VAL A 128 14.59 -7.60 -10.75
CA VAL A 128 13.50 -8.40 -11.30
C VAL A 128 13.34 -8.22 -12.81
N ASP A 129 14.40 -7.90 -13.52
CA ASP A 129 14.44 -7.66 -14.98
C ASP A 129 13.85 -8.81 -15.77
N ASP A 130 14.11 -10.04 -15.35
CA ASP A 130 13.62 -11.26 -15.98
C ASP A 130 12.08 -11.37 -15.87
N VAL A 131 11.48 -10.89 -14.78
CA VAL A 131 10.02 -10.82 -14.60
C VAL A 131 9.46 -9.73 -15.53
N VAL A 132 10.00 -8.50 -15.48
CA VAL A 132 9.53 -7.38 -16.32
C VAL A 132 9.61 -7.73 -17.80
N LYS A 133 10.72 -8.34 -18.25
CA LYS A 133 10.91 -8.79 -19.61
C LYS A 133 9.89 -9.87 -20.02
N ALA A 134 9.63 -10.85 -19.15
CA ALA A 134 8.72 -11.95 -19.43
C ALA A 134 7.25 -11.48 -19.59
N ILE A 135 6.83 -10.48 -18.81
CA ILE A 135 5.48 -9.93 -18.91
C ILE A 135 5.33 -8.88 -20.02
N GLY A 136 6.44 -8.34 -20.54
CA GLY A 136 6.52 -7.36 -21.62
C GLY A 136 6.58 -5.91 -21.13
N GLU A 137 7.79 -5.37 -21.05
CA GLU A 137 8.06 -3.98 -20.63
C GLU A 137 7.24 -2.97 -21.46
N ASP A 138 7.13 -3.18 -22.77
CA ASP A 138 6.41 -2.34 -23.72
C ASP A 138 4.90 -2.28 -23.48
N LYS A 139 4.32 -3.28 -22.80
CA LYS A 139 2.89 -3.38 -22.49
C LYS A 139 2.50 -2.55 -21.26
N ILE A 140 3.46 -2.27 -20.38
CA ILE A 140 3.25 -1.59 -19.10
C ILE A 140 3.24 -0.06 -19.30
N PHE A 141 2.50 0.67 -18.47
CA PHE A 141 2.57 2.13 -18.46
C PHE A 141 3.99 2.60 -18.10
N PRO A 142 4.61 3.47 -18.91
CA PRO A 142 5.94 4.01 -18.59
C PRO A 142 5.97 4.73 -17.23
N SER A 143 4.89 5.43 -16.86
CA SER A 143 4.73 6.10 -15.57
C SER A 143 4.78 5.15 -14.38
N VAL A 144 4.45 3.86 -14.57
CA VAL A 144 4.54 2.82 -13.54
C VAL A 144 5.98 2.31 -13.40
N LEU A 145 6.65 2.04 -14.53
CA LEU A 145 7.99 1.44 -14.53
C LEU A 145 9.12 2.42 -14.20
N ARG A 146 8.98 3.71 -14.60
CA ARG A 146 10.08 4.69 -14.45
C ARG A 146 10.59 4.82 -13.01
N TRP A 147 9.74 4.62 -12.03
CA TRP A 147 10.08 4.74 -10.61
C TRP A 147 10.79 3.52 -10.02
N LEU A 148 10.84 2.43 -10.77
CA LEU A 148 11.47 1.16 -10.38
C LEU A 148 12.69 0.83 -11.24
N LYS A 149 12.94 1.62 -12.31
CA LYS A 149 14.13 1.54 -13.16
C LYS A 149 15.19 2.51 -12.66
N TYR A 150 16.33 1.98 -12.27
CA TYR A 150 17.42 2.76 -11.69
C TYR A 150 18.51 3.07 -12.72
N PRO A 151 19.49 3.95 -12.40
CA PRO A 151 20.56 4.33 -13.33
C PRO A 151 21.44 3.18 -13.81
N ASP A 152 21.46 2.04 -13.11
CA ASP A 152 22.10 0.80 -13.54
C ASP A 152 21.35 0.07 -14.66
N GLY A 153 20.22 0.63 -15.12
CA GLY A 153 19.35 0.09 -16.15
C GLY A 153 18.43 -1.02 -15.68
N LYS A 154 18.52 -1.44 -14.41
CA LYS A 154 17.77 -2.56 -13.83
C LYS A 154 16.47 -2.15 -13.17
N TYR A 155 15.50 -3.08 -13.15
CA TYR A 155 14.26 -2.97 -12.41
C TYR A 155 14.39 -3.62 -11.03
N TRP A 156 14.16 -2.86 -9.96
CA TRP A 156 14.31 -3.29 -8.58
C TRP A 156 12.98 -3.62 -7.89
N GLY A 157 11.94 -3.77 -8.66
CA GLY A 157 10.60 -4.20 -8.26
C GLY A 157 9.67 -4.24 -9.47
N ILE A 158 8.50 -4.84 -9.30
CA ILE A 158 7.42 -4.88 -10.29
C ILE A 158 6.10 -4.52 -9.63
N THR A 159 5.50 -3.44 -10.06
CA THR A 159 4.23 -2.94 -9.52
C THR A 159 3.10 -3.95 -9.71
N HIS A 160 2.42 -4.30 -8.61
CA HIS A 160 1.26 -5.19 -8.69
C HIS A 160 -0.04 -4.47 -9.05
N ALA A 161 -0.15 -3.21 -8.67
CA ALA A 161 -1.25 -2.31 -9.00
C ALA A 161 -0.81 -0.87 -8.79
N TRP A 162 -1.54 0.07 -9.36
CA TRP A 162 -1.33 1.48 -9.14
C TRP A 162 -2.66 2.19 -8.84
N GLY A 163 -2.58 3.36 -8.21
CA GLY A 163 -3.68 4.28 -7.99
C GLY A 163 -3.18 5.72 -7.99
N ALA A 164 -4.04 6.65 -8.34
CA ALA A 164 -3.77 8.07 -8.15
C ALA A 164 -4.78 8.62 -7.16
N GLU A 165 -4.29 9.37 -6.17
CA GLU A 165 -5.17 9.98 -5.19
C GLU A 165 -6.08 11.01 -5.86
N ILE A 166 -7.36 11.02 -5.49
CA ILE A 166 -8.35 11.97 -5.96
C ILE A 166 -8.87 12.81 -4.80
N PHE A 167 -9.27 14.03 -5.09
CA PHE A 167 -9.97 14.87 -4.13
C PHE A 167 -11.47 14.58 -4.23
N GLY A 168 -11.99 13.84 -3.27
CA GLY A 168 -13.40 13.47 -3.18
C GLY A 168 -14.23 14.55 -2.54
N GLY A 169 -15.45 14.77 -3.06
CA GLY A 169 -16.38 15.73 -2.51
C GLY A 169 -17.84 15.27 -2.52
N ARG A 170 -18.63 15.79 -1.60
CA ARG A 170 -20.06 15.49 -1.44
C ARG A 170 -20.89 16.43 -2.31
N GLY A 171 -21.35 15.95 -3.48
CA GLY A 171 -22.22 16.68 -4.38
C GLY A 171 -23.57 17.05 -3.75
N ASP A 172 -24.08 16.20 -2.88
CA ASP A 172 -25.35 16.44 -2.17
C ASP A 172 -25.26 17.54 -1.08
N TYR A 173 -24.05 18.06 -0.78
CA TYR A 173 -23.86 19.18 0.16
C TYR A 173 -23.72 20.53 -0.56
N LEU A 174 -23.67 20.57 -1.88
CA LEU A 174 -23.52 21.79 -2.67
C LEU A 174 -24.79 22.63 -2.81
N PRO A 175 -26.02 22.06 -2.90
CA PRO A 175 -27.21 22.85 -3.12
C PRO A 175 -27.40 23.94 -2.07
N GLY A 176 -27.70 25.17 -2.52
CA GLY A 176 -27.91 26.34 -1.66
C GLY A 176 -26.64 26.99 -1.09
N THR A 177 -25.45 26.43 -1.30
CA THR A 177 -24.18 27.00 -0.78
C THR A 177 -23.56 28.03 -1.71
N GLY A 178 -23.93 28.04 -2.99
CA GLY A 178 -23.25 28.84 -4.03
C GLY A 178 -21.83 28.37 -4.36
N VAL A 179 -21.42 27.19 -3.86
CA VAL A 179 -20.10 26.62 -4.15
C VAL A 179 -20.15 25.81 -5.45
N ASN A 180 -19.19 26.06 -6.33
CA ASN A 180 -18.92 25.25 -7.51
C ASN A 180 -17.47 24.75 -7.46
N PRO A 181 -17.20 23.54 -6.91
CA PRO A 181 -15.85 23.04 -6.79
C PRO A 181 -15.14 22.89 -8.14
N GLN A 182 -15.86 22.64 -9.24
CA GLN A 182 -15.27 22.50 -10.56
C GLN A 182 -14.60 23.79 -11.07
N SER A 183 -14.88 24.95 -10.44
CA SER A 183 -14.21 26.22 -10.73
C SER A 183 -12.92 26.45 -9.95
N TRP A 184 -12.64 25.64 -8.93
CA TRP A 184 -11.42 25.80 -8.11
C TRP A 184 -10.15 25.58 -8.93
N ARG A 185 -9.16 26.42 -8.69
CA ARG A 185 -7.82 26.33 -9.30
C ARG A 185 -6.73 26.50 -8.25
N THR A 186 -6.97 27.32 -7.23
CA THR A 186 -5.97 27.73 -6.24
C THR A 186 -6.39 27.36 -4.83
N TRP A 187 -5.45 27.34 -3.89
CA TRP A 187 -5.71 27.22 -2.46
C TRP A 187 -6.66 28.31 -1.94
N ASP A 188 -6.58 29.52 -2.51
CA ASP A 188 -7.49 30.61 -2.12
C ASP A 188 -8.94 30.32 -2.54
N ASP A 189 -9.16 29.67 -3.69
CA ASP A 189 -10.51 29.22 -4.09
C ASP A 189 -11.05 28.21 -3.08
N LEU A 190 -10.23 27.24 -2.69
CA LEU A 190 -10.59 26.23 -1.69
C LEU A 190 -10.91 26.88 -0.34
N LEU A 191 -10.00 27.72 0.18
CA LEU A 191 -10.18 28.41 1.47
C LEU A 191 -11.38 29.35 1.49
N ARG A 192 -11.73 30.00 0.36
CA ARG A 192 -12.93 30.84 0.21
C ARG A 192 -14.21 30.05 0.39
N ASP A 193 -14.25 28.82 -0.08
CA ASP A 193 -15.46 28.02 -0.16
C ASP A 193 -15.61 26.99 0.98
N LEU A 194 -14.52 26.54 1.62
CA LEU A 194 -14.59 25.64 2.78
C LEU A 194 -15.53 26.10 3.91
N PRO A 195 -15.58 27.40 4.31
CA PRO A 195 -16.52 27.86 5.34
C PRO A 195 -17.99 27.61 4.98
N LYS A 196 -18.35 27.66 3.70
CA LYS A 196 -19.71 27.43 3.20
C LYS A 196 -20.11 25.95 3.26
N LEU A 197 -19.13 25.07 3.25
CA LEU A 197 -19.26 23.61 3.31
C LEU A 197 -19.04 23.06 4.73
N ASN A 198 -18.85 23.94 5.74
CA ASN A 198 -18.53 23.55 7.11
C ASN A 198 -19.74 23.79 8.04
N LYS A 199 -20.31 22.73 8.59
CA LYS A 199 -21.48 22.78 9.49
C LYS A 199 -21.25 21.93 10.75
N PRO A 200 -20.24 22.27 11.59
CA PRO A 200 -20.01 21.51 12.80
C PRO A 200 -21.18 21.66 13.80
N PRO A 201 -21.54 20.65 14.60
CA PRO A 201 -20.90 19.33 14.63
C PRO A 201 -21.52 18.32 13.66
N GLN A 202 -22.46 18.72 12.77
CA GLN A 202 -23.13 17.82 11.84
C GLN A 202 -22.12 17.18 10.88
N TYR A 203 -21.30 18.03 10.24
CA TYR A 203 -20.19 17.62 9.38
C TYR A 203 -19.14 18.73 9.24
N TYR A 204 -17.94 18.34 8.86
CA TYR A 204 -16.80 19.23 8.60
C TYR A 204 -16.56 19.36 7.09
N ALA A 205 -15.99 20.50 6.66
CA ALA A 205 -15.76 20.73 5.24
C ALA A 205 -14.72 19.78 4.64
N LEU A 206 -13.75 19.35 5.44
CA LEU A 206 -12.65 18.48 5.01
C LEU A 206 -12.35 17.44 6.09
N THR A 207 -11.95 16.25 5.68
CA THR A 207 -11.30 15.26 6.56
C THR A 207 -10.01 14.77 5.92
N LEU A 208 -8.99 14.55 6.73
CA LEU A 208 -7.67 14.04 6.34
C LEU A 208 -7.25 12.93 7.30
N ALA A 209 -6.45 12.00 6.84
CA ALA A 209 -5.79 11.05 7.70
C ALA A 209 -4.60 11.73 8.40
N GLY A 210 -4.59 11.70 9.73
CA GLY A 210 -3.63 12.46 10.54
C GLY A 210 -2.47 11.66 11.11
N ILE A 211 -2.46 10.33 10.92
CA ILE A 211 -1.31 9.51 11.34
C ILE A 211 -0.08 9.77 10.47
N PRO A 212 1.14 9.56 10.98
CA PRO A 212 2.38 9.96 10.30
C PRO A 212 2.53 9.45 8.87
N PHE A 213 2.09 8.23 8.58
CA PHE A 213 2.16 7.65 7.24
C PHE A 213 1.49 8.55 6.18
N PHE A 214 0.22 8.91 6.39
CA PHE A 214 -0.53 9.73 5.42
C PHE A 214 -0.13 11.20 5.44
N VAL A 215 0.18 11.76 6.61
CA VAL A 215 0.66 13.15 6.69
C VAL A 215 1.98 13.30 5.94
N ASN A 216 2.88 12.32 6.00
CA ASN A 216 4.11 12.34 5.23
C ASN A 216 3.82 12.39 3.71
N GLU A 217 2.88 11.59 3.22
CA GLU A 217 2.46 11.58 1.83
C GLU A 217 1.86 12.93 1.40
N ASP A 218 0.96 13.46 2.22
CA ASP A 218 0.33 14.76 1.99
C ASP A 218 1.35 15.91 1.95
N VAL A 219 2.41 15.88 2.77
CA VAL A 219 3.49 16.88 2.71
C VAL A 219 4.13 16.93 1.33
N TYR A 220 4.45 15.80 0.72
CA TYR A 220 5.02 15.77 -0.63
C TYR A 220 4.07 16.32 -1.67
N MET A 221 2.81 15.94 -1.61
CA MET A 221 1.79 16.38 -2.55
C MET A 221 1.55 17.89 -2.44
N TRP A 222 1.29 18.40 -1.24
CA TRP A 222 1.01 19.82 -1.04
C TRP A 222 2.24 20.69 -1.28
N ALA A 223 3.45 20.23 -0.92
CA ALA A 223 4.69 20.90 -1.25
C ALA A 223 4.86 21.04 -2.76
N GLY A 224 4.70 19.95 -3.51
CA GLY A 224 4.79 19.95 -4.97
C GLY A 224 3.72 20.81 -5.64
N ALA A 225 2.48 20.81 -5.11
CA ALA A 225 1.41 21.70 -5.58
C ALA A 225 1.72 23.19 -5.35
N ASN A 226 2.59 23.50 -4.38
CA ASN A 226 3.09 24.86 -4.13
C ASN A 226 4.45 25.15 -4.83
N GLY A 227 4.91 24.27 -5.71
CA GLY A 227 6.18 24.44 -6.42
C GLY A 227 7.42 24.17 -5.54
N GLY A 228 7.23 23.50 -4.39
CA GLY A 228 8.29 23.14 -3.47
C GLY A 228 8.71 21.66 -3.60
N SER A 229 9.73 21.30 -2.86
CA SER A 229 10.28 19.94 -2.77
C SER A 229 10.72 19.67 -1.34
N VAL A 230 10.64 18.41 -0.90
CA VAL A 230 11.13 18.00 0.42
C VAL A 230 12.66 17.94 0.43
N PHE A 231 13.27 17.59 -0.69
CA PHE A 231 14.71 17.53 -0.88
C PHE A 231 15.15 18.38 -2.08
N ASP A 232 16.41 18.80 -2.08
CA ASP A 232 17.09 19.32 -3.25
C ASP A 232 17.68 18.17 -4.11
N ALA A 233 18.25 18.49 -5.27
CA ALA A 233 18.89 17.52 -6.17
C ALA A 233 20.09 16.77 -5.58
N LYS A 234 20.69 17.29 -4.50
CA LYS A 234 21.78 16.64 -3.75
C LYS A 234 21.26 15.76 -2.62
N GLY A 235 19.92 15.67 -2.47
CA GLY A 235 19.27 14.92 -1.41
C GLY A 235 19.36 15.59 -0.03
N GLN A 236 19.65 16.89 0.04
CA GLN A 236 19.59 17.61 1.30
C GLN A 236 18.16 18.10 1.55
N PRO A 237 17.71 18.17 2.82
CA PRO A 237 16.39 18.70 3.12
C PRO A 237 16.20 20.13 2.62
N ALA A 238 15.11 20.38 1.91
CA ALA A 238 14.70 21.70 1.40
C ALA A 238 13.49 22.26 2.16
N LEU A 239 13.28 21.82 3.41
CA LEU A 239 12.08 22.13 4.18
C LEU A 239 11.97 23.62 4.58
N GLU A 240 13.07 24.35 4.63
CA GLU A 240 13.10 25.78 4.98
C GLU A 240 12.76 26.69 3.78
N SER A 241 12.43 26.10 2.62
CA SER A 241 12.06 26.88 1.44
C SER A 241 10.74 27.66 1.63
N PRO A 242 10.57 28.82 0.98
CA PRO A 242 9.32 29.57 1.03
C PRO A 242 8.09 28.75 0.64
N GLN A 243 8.26 27.79 -0.26
CA GLN A 243 7.20 26.89 -0.72
C GLN A 243 6.70 25.97 0.39
N ILE A 244 7.61 25.38 1.17
CA ILE A 244 7.26 24.52 2.30
C ILE A 244 6.67 25.36 3.43
N ILE A 245 7.25 26.51 3.73
CA ILE A 245 6.69 27.42 4.75
C ILE A 245 5.27 27.83 4.38
N GLY A 246 5.04 28.19 3.09
CA GLY A 246 3.70 28.53 2.60
C GLY A 246 2.71 27.35 2.67
N MET A 247 3.18 26.13 2.45
CA MET A 247 2.38 24.91 2.63
C MET A 247 1.99 24.72 4.10
N LEU A 248 2.90 24.91 5.04
CA LEU A 248 2.61 24.77 6.48
C LEU A 248 1.59 25.84 6.94
N GLU A 249 1.70 27.06 6.45
CA GLU A 249 0.71 28.12 6.70
C GLU A 249 -0.67 27.78 6.10
N PHE A 250 -0.70 27.16 4.93
CA PHE A 250 -1.94 26.69 4.33
C PHE A 250 -2.59 25.61 5.19
N TRP A 251 -1.86 24.61 5.65
CA TRP A 251 -2.36 23.57 6.54
C TRP A 251 -2.93 24.14 7.83
N LYS A 252 -2.28 25.14 8.42
CA LYS A 252 -2.78 25.85 9.58
C LYS A 252 -4.15 26.50 9.33
N LYS A 253 -4.37 27.04 8.10
CA LYS A 253 -5.66 27.60 7.67
C LYS A 253 -6.73 26.51 7.42
N LEU A 254 -6.34 25.28 7.13
CA LEU A 254 -7.28 24.17 6.98
C LEU A 254 -7.80 23.62 8.31
N LYS A 255 -7.07 23.79 9.42
CA LYS A 255 -7.42 23.24 10.75
C LYS A 255 -8.87 23.49 11.18
N PRO A 256 -9.47 24.68 11.05
CA PRO A 256 -10.87 24.93 11.45
C PRO A 256 -11.92 24.11 10.69
N PHE A 257 -11.55 23.51 9.58
CA PHE A 257 -12.41 22.72 8.69
C PHE A 257 -12.26 21.21 8.86
N LEU A 258 -11.32 20.78 9.72
CA LEU A 258 -11.07 19.38 10.05
C LEU A 258 -11.85 18.96 11.31
N PRO A 259 -12.30 17.70 11.41
CA PRO A 259 -12.97 17.21 12.60
C PRO A 259 -12.03 17.21 13.82
N PRO A 260 -12.56 17.36 15.05
CA PRO A 260 -11.77 17.20 16.27
C PRO A 260 -11.10 15.82 16.29
N GLY A 261 -9.82 15.79 16.70
CA GLY A 261 -9.06 14.54 16.77
C GLY A 261 -8.55 14.01 15.42
N TRP A 262 -8.70 14.76 14.33
CA TRP A 262 -8.24 14.37 12.99
C TRP A 262 -6.78 13.87 12.97
N SER A 263 -5.93 14.45 13.81
CA SER A 263 -4.50 14.10 13.91
C SER A 263 -4.22 12.66 14.36
N SER A 264 -5.24 11.95 14.84
CA SER A 264 -5.16 10.52 15.18
C SER A 264 -5.95 9.62 14.23
N HIS A 265 -6.67 10.22 13.26
CA HIS A 265 -7.41 9.43 12.29
C HIS A 265 -6.45 8.69 11.36
N ASP A 266 -6.71 7.41 11.15
CA ASP A 266 -6.12 6.67 10.05
C ASP A 266 -6.99 6.78 8.79
N TYR A 267 -6.66 5.97 7.79
CA TYR A 267 -7.38 5.93 6.54
C TYR A 267 -8.85 5.48 6.71
N LEU A 268 -9.12 4.53 7.59
CA LEU A 268 -10.45 3.96 7.77
C LEU A 268 -11.42 4.96 8.41
N GLU A 269 -10.99 5.66 9.46
CA GLU A 269 -11.79 6.72 10.07
C GLU A 269 -12.09 7.83 9.08
N THR A 270 -11.08 8.22 8.28
CA THR A 270 -11.20 9.28 7.28
C THR A 270 -12.22 8.91 6.21
N LEU A 271 -12.14 7.71 5.64
CA LEU A 271 -13.10 7.24 4.62
C LEU A 271 -14.50 7.05 5.19
N SER A 272 -14.60 6.51 6.41
CA SER A 272 -15.88 6.31 7.09
C SER A 272 -16.55 7.65 7.37
N ALA A 273 -15.81 8.66 7.80
CA ALA A 273 -16.35 10.00 8.04
C ALA A 273 -16.95 10.60 6.75
N TRP A 274 -16.29 10.45 5.62
CA TRP A 274 -16.80 10.94 4.34
C TRP A 274 -17.99 10.12 3.83
N ALA A 275 -17.91 8.79 3.85
CA ALA A 275 -18.97 7.90 3.40
C ALA A 275 -20.28 8.07 4.21
N THR A 276 -20.18 8.27 5.53
CA THR A 276 -21.33 8.50 6.41
C THR A 276 -21.83 9.94 6.42
N GLY A 277 -21.17 10.87 5.72
CA GLY A 277 -21.56 12.27 5.64
C GLY A 277 -21.09 13.14 6.81
N LYS A 278 -20.05 12.72 7.54
CA LYS A 278 -19.41 13.55 8.58
C LYS A 278 -18.36 14.52 8.03
N ALA A 279 -18.03 14.38 6.76
CA ALA A 279 -17.16 15.30 6.02
C ALA A 279 -17.69 15.59 4.62
N ALA A 280 -17.53 16.83 4.16
CA ALA A 280 -17.93 17.26 2.81
C ALA A 280 -16.87 16.89 1.76
N SER A 281 -15.60 16.77 2.14
CA SER A 281 -14.52 16.42 1.22
C SER A 281 -13.41 15.60 1.91
N VAL A 282 -12.61 14.92 1.08
CA VAL A 282 -11.56 14.00 1.51
C VAL A 282 -10.50 13.84 0.42
N LEU A 283 -9.25 13.57 0.81
CA LEU A 283 -8.25 12.99 -0.08
C LEU A 283 -8.38 11.47 -0.02
N MET A 284 -8.45 10.78 -1.18
CA MET A 284 -8.81 9.37 -1.22
C MET A 284 -8.30 8.66 -2.47
N TRP A 285 -8.31 7.32 -2.42
CA TRP A 285 -8.06 6.42 -3.54
C TRP A 285 -9.30 5.58 -3.88
N GLY A 286 -9.24 4.86 -4.96
CA GLY A 286 -10.37 4.08 -5.49
C GLY A 286 -10.94 3.03 -4.54
N ARG A 287 -10.17 2.56 -3.54
CA ARG A 287 -10.64 1.64 -2.48
C ARG A 287 -11.84 2.20 -1.71
N THR A 288 -11.97 3.51 -1.66
CA THR A 288 -13.08 4.22 -1.01
C THR A 288 -14.45 3.81 -1.55
N ALA A 289 -14.53 3.33 -2.80
CA ALA A 289 -15.78 2.82 -3.37
C ALA A 289 -16.42 1.71 -2.52
N GLY A 290 -15.59 0.78 -2.01
CA GLY A 290 -16.05 -0.29 -1.11
C GLY A 290 -16.57 0.24 0.24
N TYR A 291 -15.97 1.30 0.77
CA TYR A 291 -16.44 1.94 2.00
C TYR A 291 -17.76 2.69 1.80
N ILE A 292 -17.96 3.31 0.65
CA ILE A 292 -19.24 3.91 0.30
C ILE A 292 -20.33 2.82 0.25
N ASP A 293 -20.03 1.68 -0.34
CA ASP A 293 -20.97 0.55 -0.40
C ASP A 293 -21.30 -0.03 0.99
N GLN A 294 -20.35 0.03 1.90
CA GLN A 294 -20.54 -0.45 3.26
C GLN A 294 -21.29 0.55 4.16
N TYR A 295 -20.93 1.83 4.10
CA TYR A 295 -21.33 2.81 5.12
C TYR A 295 -22.33 3.87 4.64
N ALA A 296 -22.39 4.17 3.34
CA ALA A 296 -23.31 5.17 2.83
C ALA A 296 -24.74 4.61 2.71
N PRO A 297 -25.77 5.44 2.83
CA PRO A 297 -27.15 5.05 2.50
C PRO A 297 -27.24 4.55 1.05
N PRO A 298 -28.03 3.49 0.77
CA PRO A 298 -28.06 2.86 -0.57
C PRO A 298 -28.41 3.82 -1.72
N ASP A 299 -29.31 4.77 -1.51
CA ASP A 299 -29.74 5.79 -2.47
C ASP A 299 -28.64 6.81 -2.80
N LYS A 300 -27.61 6.89 -1.96
CA LYS A 300 -26.47 7.82 -2.13
C LYS A 300 -25.20 7.19 -2.72
N ARG A 301 -25.18 5.89 -2.98
CA ARG A 301 -23.99 5.15 -3.45
C ARG A 301 -23.71 5.34 -4.94
N ASN A 302 -23.49 6.58 -5.36
CA ASN A 302 -23.29 6.94 -6.78
C ASN A 302 -22.34 8.15 -6.93
N PRO A 303 -21.76 8.35 -8.12
CA PRO A 303 -20.80 9.43 -8.37
C PRO A 303 -21.40 10.84 -8.45
N ASP A 304 -22.73 11.01 -8.47
CA ASP A 304 -23.36 12.34 -8.36
C ASP A 304 -23.29 12.86 -6.93
N VAL A 305 -23.37 11.93 -5.96
CA VAL A 305 -23.20 12.22 -4.54
C VAL A 305 -21.73 12.25 -4.15
N PHE A 306 -20.95 11.24 -4.55
CA PHE A 306 -19.54 11.12 -4.25
C PHE A 306 -18.70 11.51 -5.48
N GLN A 307 -18.49 12.81 -5.64
CA GLN A 307 -17.85 13.43 -6.79
C GLN A 307 -16.33 13.44 -6.69
N VAL A 308 -15.68 13.65 -7.82
CA VAL A 308 -14.27 14.08 -7.88
C VAL A 308 -14.23 15.59 -8.05
N TRP A 309 -13.54 16.26 -7.13
CA TRP A 309 -13.29 17.69 -7.20
C TRP A 309 -11.85 17.97 -7.67
N PRO A 310 -11.58 19.12 -8.29
CA PRO A 310 -10.24 19.47 -8.72
C PRO A 310 -9.27 19.59 -7.55
N LYS A 311 -8.04 19.12 -7.74
CA LYS A 311 -6.93 19.50 -6.88
C LYS A 311 -6.46 20.91 -7.23
N THR A 312 -6.05 21.65 -6.23
CA THR A 312 -5.71 23.07 -6.30
C THR A 312 -4.20 23.28 -6.18
N ILE A 313 -3.72 24.42 -6.65
CA ILE A 313 -2.32 24.83 -6.58
C ILE A 313 -2.11 25.91 -5.51
N GLY A 314 -0.94 25.87 -4.89
CA GLY A 314 -0.50 26.94 -4.00
C GLY A 314 -0.04 28.18 -4.78
N PRO A 315 0.14 29.31 -4.10
CA PRO A 315 0.48 30.59 -4.74
C PRO A 315 1.80 30.60 -5.51
N MET A 316 2.73 29.69 -5.17
CA MET A 316 4.02 29.53 -5.85
C MET A 316 4.04 28.33 -6.82
N GLY A 317 2.94 27.56 -6.89
CA GLY A 317 2.81 26.40 -7.76
C GLY A 317 2.46 26.77 -9.21
N LYS A 318 2.81 25.89 -10.13
CA LYS A 318 2.50 26.06 -11.57
C LYS A 318 1.40 25.13 -12.04
N ALA A 319 1.25 23.98 -11.40
CA ALA A 319 0.26 22.96 -11.74
C ALA A 319 -0.06 22.10 -10.50
N PRO A 320 -1.28 21.59 -10.39
CA PRO A 320 -1.60 20.66 -9.32
C PRO A 320 -0.83 19.35 -9.48
N LEU A 321 -0.63 18.67 -8.37
CA LEU A 321 0.05 17.39 -8.27
C LEU A 321 -0.87 16.41 -7.52
N THR A 322 -0.74 15.12 -7.79
CA THR A 322 -1.38 14.10 -6.99
C THR A 322 -0.40 13.04 -6.53
N GLN A 323 -0.70 12.43 -5.41
CA GLN A 323 -0.05 11.23 -4.93
C GLN A 323 -0.29 10.07 -5.90
N PHE A 324 0.73 9.29 -6.16
CA PHE A 324 0.70 8.10 -7.00
C PHE A 324 1.12 6.88 -6.21
N ASP A 325 0.16 6.02 -5.92
CA ASP A 325 0.46 4.71 -5.37
C ASP A 325 1.08 3.84 -6.45
N ASN A 326 2.31 3.46 -6.22
CA ASN A 326 3.07 2.55 -7.03
C ASN A 326 3.66 1.50 -6.10
N GLU A 327 2.96 0.38 -5.98
CA GLU A 327 3.20 -0.64 -4.98
C GLU A 327 3.88 -1.86 -5.62
N PRO A 328 5.21 -1.95 -5.60
CA PRO A 328 5.90 -3.08 -6.20
C PRO A 328 6.00 -4.29 -5.28
N TRP A 329 6.04 -5.47 -5.90
CA TRP A 329 6.70 -6.64 -5.38
C TRP A 329 8.21 -6.42 -5.44
N VAL A 330 8.91 -6.73 -4.35
CA VAL A 330 10.36 -6.83 -4.28
C VAL A 330 10.78 -8.24 -3.86
N ILE A 331 11.96 -8.67 -4.30
CA ILE A 331 12.57 -9.96 -3.92
C ILE A 331 13.74 -9.67 -2.98
N TYR A 332 13.77 -10.31 -1.81
CA TYR A 332 14.83 -10.08 -0.83
C TYR A 332 16.12 -10.82 -1.18
N ALA A 333 17.25 -10.12 -1.10
CA ALA A 333 18.56 -10.64 -1.49
C ALA A 333 18.99 -11.84 -0.63
N ASP A 334 18.70 -11.81 0.66
CA ASP A 334 19.06 -12.85 1.64
C ASP A 334 18.21 -14.14 1.56
N ALA A 335 17.14 -14.15 0.76
CA ALA A 335 16.35 -15.36 0.55
C ALA A 335 17.16 -16.43 -0.25
N PRO A 336 16.95 -17.74 -0.02
CA PRO A 336 17.59 -18.79 -0.78
C PRO A 336 17.39 -18.67 -2.30
N ALA A 337 18.38 -19.04 -3.09
CA ALA A 337 18.37 -18.82 -4.54
C ALA A 337 17.23 -19.55 -5.24
N ASP A 338 16.90 -20.76 -4.80
CA ASP A 338 15.78 -21.57 -5.31
C ASP A 338 14.41 -20.93 -4.95
N GLU A 339 14.26 -20.38 -3.75
CA GLU A 339 13.06 -19.65 -3.34
C GLU A 339 12.88 -18.37 -4.16
N LYS A 340 13.96 -17.60 -4.39
CA LYS A 340 13.93 -16.39 -5.24
C LYS A 340 13.53 -16.71 -6.67
N ALA A 341 14.10 -17.78 -7.24
CA ALA A 341 13.74 -18.25 -8.58
C ALA A 341 12.26 -18.65 -8.64
N ALA A 342 11.78 -19.40 -7.65
CA ALA A 342 10.39 -19.81 -7.57
C ALA A 342 9.41 -18.61 -7.37
N ALA A 343 9.82 -17.59 -6.59
CA ALA A 343 9.04 -16.37 -6.44
C ALA A 343 8.91 -15.61 -7.77
N LYS A 344 9.98 -15.51 -8.55
CA LYS A 344 9.96 -14.89 -9.88
C LYS A 344 9.07 -15.67 -10.85
N GLU A 345 9.09 -17.00 -10.83
CA GLU A 345 8.17 -17.83 -11.64
C GLU A 345 6.70 -17.60 -11.23
N PHE A 346 6.43 -17.50 -9.92
CA PHE A 346 5.09 -17.17 -9.45
C PHE A 346 4.67 -15.76 -9.91
N LEU A 347 5.53 -14.75 -9.85
CA LEU A 347 5.22 -13.40 -10.35
C LEU A 347 4.93 -13.40 -11.86
N LYS A 348 5.70 -14.13 -12.67
CA LYS A 348 5.41 -14.30 -14.11
C LYS A 348 4.03 -14.95 -14.34
N PHE A 349 3.66 -15.92 -13.51
CA PHE A 349 2.34 -16.56 -13.55
C PHE A 349 1.23 -15.62 -13.08
N PHE A 350 1.45 -14.86 -12.01
CA PHE A 350 0.52 -13.90 -11.46
C PHE A 350 0.12 -12.83 -12.50
N PHE A 351 1.08 -12.33 -13.28
CA PHE A 351 0.85 -11.31 -14.31
C PHE A 351 0.31 -11.87 -15.63
N LYS A 352 -0.01 -13.17 -15.76
CA LYS A 352 -0.76 -13.65 -16.90
C LYS A 352 -2.14 -12.99 -16.93
N PRO A 353 -2.67 -12.61 -18.13
CA PRO A 353 -3.88 -11.80 -18.24
C PRO A 353 -5.07 -12.30 -17.42
N GLU A 354 -5.33 -13.60 -17.43
CA GLU A 354 -6.45 -14.20 -16.70
C GLU A 354 -6.32 -14.12 -15.18
N ASN A 355 -5.10 -14.31 -14.65
CA ASN A 355 -4.81 -14.24 -13.22
C ASN A 355 -4.79 -12.81 -12.75
N TYR A 356 -4.07 -11.96 -13.50
CA TYR A 356 -3.89 -10.57 -13.14
C TYR A 356 -5.21 -9.78 -13.18
N ARG A 357 -6.07 -10.06 -14.18
CA ARG A 357 -7.40 -9.48 -14.23
C ARG A 357 -8.26 -9.91 -13.05
N ARG A 358 -8.24 -11.20 -12.66
CA ARG A 358 -8.92 -11.70 -11.44
C ARG A 358 -8.47 -10.93 -10.20
N TYR A 359 -7.18 -10.63 -10.11
CA TYR A 359 -6.64 -9.82 -9.00
C TYR A 359 -7.15 -8.38 -9.05
N CYS A 360 -7.02 -7.69 -10.17
CA CYS A 360 -7.50 -6.31 -10.34
C CYS A 360 -9.02 -6.16 -10.14
N ASP A 361 -9.80 -7.18 -10.52
CA ASP A 361 -11.26 -7.20 -10.36
C ASP A 361 -11.71 -7.40 -8.91
N SER A 362 -10.80 -7.75 -8.00
CA SER A 362 -11.11 -7.87 -6.57
C SER A 362 -11.33 -6.52 -5.88
N VAL A 363 -10.72 -5.42 -6.39
CA VAL A 363 -10.97 -4.03 -5.99
C VAL A 363 -10.89 -3.13 -7.23
N PRO A 364 -11.94 -3.13 -8.08
CA PRO A 364 -11.86 -2.73 -9.50
C PRO A 364 -11.45 -1.28 -9.77
N VAL A 365 -11.66 -0.36 -8.83
CA VAL A 365 -11.37 1.08 -8.99
C VAL A 365 -10.09 1.48 -8.25
N HIS A 366 -9.46 0.52 -7.53
CA HIS A 366 -8.24 0.75 -6.75
C HIS A 366 -7.05 -0.07 -7.27
N LEU A 367 -7.20 -1.37 -7.43
CA LEU A 367 -6.16 -2.22 -8.00
C LEU A 367 -6.17 -2.06 -9.53
N LEU A 368 -5.64 -0.92 -9.99
CA LEU A 368 -5.64 -0.62 -11.42
C LEU A 368 -4.54 -1.38 -12.14
N SER A 369 -4.88 -1.89 -13.33
CA SER A 369 -3.96 -2.67 -14.14
C SER A 369 -2.73 -1.88 -14.56
N ILE A 370 -1.55 -2.50 -14.50
CA ILE A 370 -0.32 -1.92 -15.05
C ILE A 370 -0.27 -1.96 -16.58
N PHE A 371 -1.14 -2.73 -17.24
CA PHE A 371 -1.13 -2.91 -18.69
C PHE A 371 -2.00 -1.86 -19.41
N LYS A 372 -1.39 -1.14 -20.33
CA LYS A 372 -2.06 -0.12 -21.16
C LYS A 372 -3.26 -0.67 -21.95
N ALA A 373 -3.19 -1.93 -22.39
CA ALA A 373 -4.20 -2.56 -23.19
C ALA A 373 -5.54 -2.73 -22.45
N ASP A 374 -5.51 -2.96 -21.13
CA ASP A 374 -6.71 -3.16 -20.32
C ASP A 374 -7.62 -1.91 -20.34
N PHE A 375 -7.06 -0.71 -20.36
CA PHE A 375 -7.84 0.52 -20.45
C PHE A 375 -8.42 0.84 -21.84
N LYS A 376 -8.18 -0.04 -22.80
CA LYS A 376 -8.82 -0.05 -24.14
C LYS A 376 -9.69 -1.29 -24.34
N ASP A 377 -9.67 -2.25 -23.41
CA ASP A 377 -10.43 -3.48 -23.46
C ASP A 377 -11.82 -3.28 -22.84
N SER A 378 -12.86 -3.43 -23.66
CA SER A 378 -14.24 -3.31 -23.19
C SER A 378 -14.59 -4.33 -22.10
N SER A 379 -13.99 -5.51 -22.08
CA SER A 379 -14.23 -6.52 -21.04
C SER A 379 -13.70 -6.10 -19.68
N TYR A 380 -12.57 -5.39 -19.63
CA TYR A 380 -12.03 -4.78 -18.40
C TYR A 380 -12.89 -3.59 -17.94
N LEU A 381 -13.19 -2.67 -18.86
CA LEU A 381 -13.94 -1.44 -18.57
C LEU A 381 -15.42 -1.70 -18.24
N ASN A 382 -15.99 -2.80 -18.72
CA ASN A 382 -17.39 -3.18 -18.50
C ASN A 382 -17.66 -3.78 -17.11
N HIS A 383 -16.66 -3.93 -16.24
CA HIS A 383 -16.91 -4.32 -14.85
C HIS A 383 -17.91 -3.35 -14.18
N ALA A 384 -18.90 -3.88 -13.46
CA ALA A 384 -20.02 -3.08 -12.92
C ALA A 384 -19.54 -1.89 -12.07
N GLU A 385 -18.55 -2.11 -11.22
CA GLU A 385 -17.99 -1.02 -10.39
C GLU A 385 -17.18 0.00 -11.19
N ARG A 386 -16.38 -0.44 -12.18
CA ARG A 386 -15.66 0.50 -13.06
C ARG A 386 -16.63 1.37 -13.85
N LYS A 387 -17.75 0.82 -14.30
CA LYS A 387 -18.82 1.61 -14.94
C LYS A 387 -19.47 2.58 -13.99
N ARG A 388 -19.84 2.14 -12.79
CA ARG A 388 -20.47 2.99 -11.77
C ARG A 388 -19.55 4.13 -11.37
N TRP A 389 -18.29 3.85 -11.09
CA TRP A 389 -17.30 4.82 -10.65
C TRP A 389 -16.41 5.34 -11.79
N LYS A 390 -16.93 5.35 -13.01
CA LYS A 390 -16.18 5.82 -14.19
C LYS A 390 -15.54 7.21 -14.00
N PRO A 391 -16.20 8.22 -13.41
CA PRO A 391 -15.56 9.52 -13.19
C PRO A 391 -14.30 9.43 -12.30
N TRP A 392 -14.25 8.50 -11.35
CA TRP A 392 -13.08 8.29 -10.49
C TRP A 392 -11.95 7.60 -11.26
N LEU A 393 -12.29 6.62 -12.09
CA LEU A 393 -11.31 5.94 -12.94
C LEU A 393 -10.71 6.92 -13.94
N ASP A 394 -11.55 7.72 -14.61
CA ASP A 394 -11.10 8.73 -15.58
C ASP A 394 -10.20 9.80 -14.92
N ALA A 395 -10.50 10.21 -13.69
CA ALA A 395 -9.69 11.15 -12.96
C ALA A 395 -8.31 10.59 -12.63
N GLN A 396 -8.23 9.34 -12.19
CA GLN A 396 -6.95 8.67 -11.91
C GLN A 396 -6.11 8.51 -13.18
N LEU A 397 -6.71 8.04 -14.28
CA LEU A 397 -6.05 7.90 -15.59
C LEU A 397 -5.50 9.24 -16.09
N LYS A 398 -6.29 10.30 -15.99
CA LYS A 398 -5.86 11.62 -16.41
C LYS A 398 -4.58 12.08 -15.71
N TRP A 399 -4.44 11.83 -14.39
CA TRP A 399 -3.23 12.20 -13.65
C TRP A 399 -1.99 11.47 -14.16
N VAL A 400 -2.13 10.20 -14.51
CA VAL A 400 -1.05 9.38 -15.07
C VAL A 400 -0.68 9.84 -16.48
N GLU A 401 -1.69 10.11 -17.33
CA GLU A 401 -1.50 10.55 -18.71
C GLU A 401 -0.81 11.89 -18.83
N ILE A 402 -1.16 12.86 -17.97
CA ILE A 402 -0.52 14.17 -17.97
C ILE A 402 0.82 14.20 -17.21
N GLY A 403 1.26 13.07 -16.65
CA GLY A 403 2.53 12.97 -15.92
C GLY A 403 2.58 13.76 -14.61
N ARG A 404 1.42 13.98 -13.98
CA ARG A 404 1.30 14.73 -12.71
C ARG A 404 0.89 13.86 -11.52
N ALA A 405 0.90 12.54 -11.71
CA ALA A 405 0.84 11.55 -10.64
C ALA A 405 2.28 11.21 -10.24
N HIS A 406 2.67 11.58 -9.02
CA HIS A 406 4.03 11.42 -8.55
C HIS A 406 4.06 10.62 -7.25
N PRO A 407 4.85 9.54 -7.15
CA PRO A 407 5.15 8.93 -5.87
C PRO A 407 6.04 9.87 -5.04
N LEU A 408 6.20 9.58 -3.76
CA LEU A 408 7.07 10.38 -2.87
C LEU A 408 8.52 10.50 -3.37
N LEU A 409 8.95 9.63 -4.28
CA LEU A 409 10.25 9.65 -4.93
C LEU A 409 10.57 10.98 -5.62
N VAL A 410 9.56 11.66 -6.17
CA VAL A 410 9.72 12.95 -6.86
C VAL A 410 9.62 14.08 -5.86
N SER A 411 10.46 14.05 -4.89
CA SER A 411 10.55 15.07 -3.86
C SER A 411 11.65 16.10 -4.13
N ASN A 412 12.16 16.14 -5.37
CA ASN A 412 13.18 17.09 -5.82
C ASN A 412 12.94 17.50 -7.29
N PRO A 413 13.41 18.69 -7.71
CA PRO A 413 13.10 19.26 -9.02
C PRO A 413 13.66 18.46 -10.21
N GLU A 414 14.73 17.71 -10.02
CA GLU A 414 15.46 16.97 -11.06
C GLU A 414 15.10 15.48 -11.14
N ASP A 415 14.07 15.04 -10.43
CA ASP A 415 13.67 13.62 -10.37
C ASP A 415 14.80 12.66 -9.94
N VAL A 416 15.75 13.12 -9.13
CA VAL A 416 16.85 12.31 -8.63
C VAL A 416 16.36 11.30 -7.59
N LEU A 417 16.71 10.04 -7.75
CA LEU A 417 16.39 9.00 -6.77
C LEU A 417 17.28 9.11 -5.53
N ILE A 418 16.70 9.56 -4.42
CA ILE A 418 17.40 9.84 -3.18
C ILE A 418 17.42 8.56 -2.31
N PRO A 419 18.60 8.04 -1.93
CA PRO A 419 18.71 6.74 -1.25
C PRO A 419 17.95 6.64 0.09
N TRP A 420 17.83 7.73 0.82
CA TRP A 420 17.22 7.76 2.16
C TRP A 420 15.76 8.22 2.19
N ILE A 421 15.13 8.43 1.04
CA ILE A 421 13.73 8.91 1.00
C ILE A 421 12.78 7.94 1.69
N GLY A 422 13.01 6.63 1.55
CA GLY A 422 12.23 5.60 2.24
C GLY A 422 12.38 5.68 3.76
N ASP A 423 13.58 5.98 4.26
CA ASP A 423 13.83 6.13 5.70
C ASP A 423 13.15 7.39 6.25
N VAL A 424 13.13 8.48 5.48
CA VAL A 424 12.39 9.70 5.85
C VAL A 424 10.88 9.46 5.84
N ALA A 425 10.36 8.79 4.83
CA ALA A 425 8.94 8.45 4.72
C ALA A 425 8.47 7.52 5.85
N ALA A 426 9.32 6.59 6.29
CA ALA A 426 9.04 5.71 7.43
C ALA A 426 9.19 6.40 8.80
N SER A 427 9.78 7.60 8.85
CA SER A 427 9.96 8.36 10.09
C SER A 427 8.76 9.28 10.35
N PRO A 428 8.50 9.70 11.61
CA PRO A 428 7.45 10.67 11.89
C PRO A 428 7.90 12.13 11.66
N ILE A 429 9.10 12.40 11.13
CA ILE A 429 9.72 13.74 11.14
C ILE A 429 8.87 14.77 10.39
N LEU A 430 8.36 14.43 9.19
CA LEU A 430 7.55 15.37 8.41
C LEU A 430 6.16 15.57 9.04
N ALA A 431 5.54 14.49 9.54
CA ALA A 431 4.28 14.58 10.26
C ALA A 431 4.43 15.42 11.55
N ASP A 432 5.48 15.21 12.31
CA ASP A 432 5.78 16.00 13.53
C ASP A 432 5.94 17.48 13.22
N MET A 433 6.55 17.83 12.08
CA MET A 433 6.69 19.20 11.60
C MET A 433 5.30 19.82 11.34
N VAL A 434 4.42 19.11 10.62
CA VAL A 434 3.05 19.57 10.36
C VAL A 434 2.29 19.74 11.66
N MET A 435 2.31 18.73 12.56
CA MET A 435 1.60 18.76 13.83
C MET A 435 2.14 19.85 14.77
N ALA A 436 3.44 20.16 14.71
CA ALA A 436 4.01 21.27 15.45
C ALA A 436 3.37 22.62 15.07
N VAL A 437 3.15 22.82 13.76
CA VAL A 437 2.56 24.06 13.25
C VAL A 437 1.04 24.05 13.43
N VAL A 438 0.36 23.00 13.01
CA VAL A 438 -1.11 22.95 12.91
C VAL A 438 -1.75 22.79 14.30
N GLU A 439 -1.23 21.86 15.13
CA GLU A 439 -1.82 21.55 16.43
C GLU A 439 -1.20 22.36 17.57
N ARG A 440 0.09 22.55 17.55
CA ARG A 440 0.84 23.20 18.65
C ARG A 440 1.15 24.68 18.41
N GLY A 441 0.79 25.23 17.24
CA GLY A 441 0.97 26.66 16.94
C GLY A 441 2.44 27.10 16.79
N ARG A 442 3.36 26.15 16.56
CA ARG A 442 4.79 26.43 16.34
C ARG A 442 4.97 27.32 15.11
N ASP A 443 5.95 28.20 15.14
CA ASP A 443 6.34 28.98 13.96
C ASP A 443 6.78 28.02 12.82
N PRO A 444 6.25 28.15 11.59
CA PRO A 444 6.55 27.26 10.48
C PRO A 444 8.04 27.18 10.13
N LYS A 445 8.78 28.30 10.19
CA LYS A 445 10.21 28.33 9.89
C LYS A 445 11.01 27.55 10.93
N VAL A 446 10.64 27.71 12.21
CA VAL A 446 11.28 26.96 13.31
C VAL A 446 10.99 25.47 13.19
N ALA A 447 9.74 25.09 12.93
CA ALA A 447 9.37 23.68 12.75
C ALA A 447 10.08 23.02 11.54
N ALA A 448 10.16 23.73 10.42
CA ALA A 448 10.86 23.29 9.23
C ALA A 448 12.36 23.10 9.45
N LYS A 449 13.00 24.04 10.14
CA LYS A 449 14.42 23.91 10.49
C LYS A 449 14.67 22.73 11.44
N GLU A 450 13.86 22.57 12.47
CA GLU A 450 13.98 21.44 13.41
C GLU A 450 13.83 20.10 12.68
N ALA A 451 12.91 19.99 11.70
CA ALA A 451 12.73 18.81 10.88
C ALA A 451 13.92 18.56 9.95
N SER A 452 14.45 19.61 9.29
CA SER A 452 15.67 19.54 8.47
C SER A 452 16.85 19.02 9.30
N ASP A 453 17.10 19.60 10.46
CA ASP A 453 18.19 19.21 11.36
C ASP A 453 18.07 17.73 11.81
N LYS A 454 16.84 17.27 12.08
CA LYS A 454 16.56 15.85 12.42
C LYS A 454 16.86 14.91 11.25
N ILE A 455 16.42 15.24 10.02
CA ILE A 455 16.70 14.43 8.83
C ILE A 455 18.21 14.30 8.62
N VAL A 456 18.94 15.41 8.69
CA VAL A 456 20.40 15.41 8.52
C VAL A 456 21.08 14.56 9.60
N ARG A 457 20.73 14.75 10.87
CA ARG A 457 21.36 14.05 11.99
C ARG A 457 20.99 12.58 12.08
N ASP A 458 19.69 12.26 11.99
CA ASP A 458 19.16 10.96 12.36
C ASP A 458 19.06 9.98 11.20
N ILE A 459 19.04 10.48 9.95
CA ILE A 459 18.90 9.68 8.75
C ILE A 459 20.15 9.80 7.86
N ILE A 460 20.45 11.00 7.32
CA ILE A 460 21.56 11.17 6.37
C ILE A 460 22.92 10.90 7.06
N GLY A 461 23.11 11.37 8.29
CA GLY A 461 24.35 11.17 9.05
C GLY A 461 24.62 9.71 9.43
N LYS A 462 23.56 8.87 9.50
CA LYS A 462 23.68 7.43 9.78
C LYS A 462 23.80 6.57 8.52
N ALA A 463 23.48 7.13 7.35
CA ALA A 463 23.56 6.44 6.07
C ALA A 463 24.98 6.46 5.44
N LYS A 464 25.87 7.26 6.02
CA LYS A 464 27.31 7.33 5.69
C LYS A 464 28.11 6.39 6.58
#